data_77bd632096512987a84202b3da4990df
#
_entry.id   77bd632096512987a84202b3da4990df
#
_cell.length_a   1.000
_cell.length_b   1.000
_cell.length_c   1.000
_cell.angle_alpha   90.00
_cell.angle_beta   90.00
_cell.angle_gamma   90.00
#
_symmetry.space_group_name_H-M   'P 1'
#
loop_
_entity.id
_entity.type
_entity.pdbx_description
1 polymer ?
#
loop_
_entity_poly.entity_id
_entity_poly.type
_entity_poly.pdbx_seq_one_letter_code
_entity_poly.pdbx_strand_id
1 'polypeptide(L)'
;MDSENNAQDRSSILITGAASGIGRATAQLFSQQGWFVGCLDVNEPALHSLRNELGGQSGLFRAVDVTDRTALQAVINEFAAATGGKLDLLFNNAGIEAKGRFEAMPWDKVVAIVNVNLLAGMSLIQACLPLLKATDGSLCLSTSSASAIFGTAGLAVYSATKHAIKGLTEALAVEFKAHGVRVADVLPGIVDTGMLSEKDKAQLPTEGMLRVLPAQAIADTVWAAYAGDRLHWYMPSELSDYDVEVTRRPEAARDRRLAGGF
;
A
#
# COMPACT_ATOMS: atom_id res chain seq x y z
N MET A 1 -17.44 31.87 17.13
CA MET A 1 -16.32 32.08 16.18
C MET A 1 -15.70 30.73 16.06
N ASP A 2 -16.29 29.91 15.16
CA ASP A 2 -15.82 28.57 14.90
C ASP A 2 -14.53 28.71 14.08
N SER A 3 -13.41 28.30 14.69
CA SER A 3 -12.18 28.11 13.96
C SER A 3 -12.44 27.00 12.92
N GLU A 4 -12.72 27.36 11.68
CA GLU A 4 -12.62 26.47 10.55
C GLU A 4 -11.22 25.86 10.64
N ASN A 5 -11.15 24.60 11.04
CA ASN A 5 -9.91 23.83 11.17
C ASN A 5 -9.37 23.68 9.74
N ASN A 6 -8.52 24.62 9.33
CA ASN A 6 -8.05 24.73 7.95
C ASN A 6 -7.30 23.44 7.59
N ALA A 7 -7.69 22.78 6.52
CA ALA A 7 -7.04 21.54 6.03
C ALA A 7 -5.52 21.72 5.86
N GLN A 8 -5.06 22.96 5.64
CA GLN A 8 -3.65 23.31 5.46
C GLN A 8 -2.81 23.21 6.76
N ASP A 9 -3.47 23.22 7.93
CA ASP A 9 -2.81 23.16 9.25
C ASP A 9 -2.78 21.73 9.82
N ARG A 10 -3.40 20.77 9.14
CA ARG A 10 -3.44 19.36 9.55
C ARG A 10 -2.42 18.53 8.79
N SER A 11 -1.85 17.51 9.46
CA SER A 11 -1.11 16.47 8.74
C SER A 11 -2.00 15.77 7.71
N SER A 12 -1.40 15.37 6.61
CA SER A 12 -2.12 14.86 5.44
C SER A 12 -1.59 13.52 4.94
N ILE A 13 -2.51 12.66 4.52
CA ILE A 13 -2.20 11.37 3.89
C ILE A 13 -2.92 11.25 2.54
N LEU A 14 -2.23 10.76 1.52
CA LEU A 14 -2.83 10.38 0.24
C LEU A 14 -2.75 8.86 0.08
N ILE A 15 -3.92 8.21 -0.11
CA ILE A 15 -4.07 6.75 -0.13
C ILE A 15 -4.65 6.32 -1.47
N THR A 16 -3.99 5.40 -2.17
CA THR A 16 -4.56 4.72 -3.34
C THR A 16 -5.15 3.36 -2.95
N GLY A 17 -6.23 2.93 -3.62
CA GLY A 17 -6.98 1.73 -3.21
C GLY A 17 -7.70 1.93 -1.88
N ALA A 18 -8.20 3.16 -1.64
CA ALA A 18 -8.75 3.59 -0.35
C ALA A 18 -10.17 3.07 -0.08
N ALA A 19 -10.88 2.57 -1.08
CA ALA A 19 -12.29 2.20 -0.94
C ALA A 19 -12.50 0.85 -0.23
N SER A 20 -11.47 0.03 -0.08
CA SER A 20 -11.58 -1.33 0.49
C SER A 20 -10.33 -1.76 1.26
N GLY A 21 -10.47 -2.85 2.02
CA GLY A 21 -9.36 -3.56 2.66
C GLY A 21 -8.42 -2.64 3.46
N ILE A 22 -7.12 -2.80 3.22
CA ILE A 22 -6.05 -2.07 3.92
C ILE A 22 -6.19 -0.55 3.75
N GLY A 23 -6.44 -0.08 2.51
CA GLY A 23 -6.58 1.35 2.23
C GLY A 23 -7.73 1.99 2.99
N ARG A 24 -8.90 1.30 3.06
CA ARG A 24 -10.07 1.77 3.82
C ARG A 24 -9.79 1.83 5.31
N ALA A 25 -9.22 0.78 5.90
CA ALA A 25 -8.87 0.75 7.31
C ALA A 25 -7.85 1.86 7.66
N THR A 26 -6.88 2.10 6.78
CA THR A 26 -5.91 3.19 6.94
C THR A 26 -6.60 4.56 6.88
N ALA A 27 -7.49 4.80 5.92
CA ALA A 27 -8.23 6.05 5.82
C ALA A 27 -9.08 6.32 7.08
N GLN A 28 -9.75 5.30 7.61
CA GLN A 28 -10.52 5.38 8.84
C GLN A 28 -9.63 5.73 10.04
N LEU A 29 -8.51 5.04 10.22
CA LEU A 29 -7.58 5.30 11.31
C LEU A 29 -7.02 6.72 11.27
N PHE A 30 -6.48 7.16 10.13
CA PHE A 30 -5.88 8.49 10.01
C PHE A 30 -6.92 9.61 10.15
N SER A 31 -8.13 9.42 9.62
CA SER A 31 -9.24 10.36 9.83
C SER A 31 -9.60 10.50 11.31
N GLN A 32 -9.66 9.38 12.07
CA GLN A 32 -9.89 9.39 13.53
C GLN A 32 -8.79 10.13 14.30
N GLN A 33 -7.57 10.14 13.77
CA GLN A 33 -6.44 10.88 14.32
C GLN A 33 -6.42 12.37 13.88
N GLY A 34 -7.45 12.84 13.20
CA GLY A 34 -7.59 14.24 12.79
C GLY A 34 -6.84 14.64 11.52
N TRP A 35 -6.28 13.67 10.77
CA TRP A 35 -5.57 13.94 9.52
C TRP A 35 -6.50 14.33 8.38
N PHE A 36 -5.99 15.12 7.43
CA PHE A 36 -6.63 15.30 6.13
C PHE A 36 -6.36 14.06 5.26
N VAL A 37 -7.41 13.34 4.88
CA VAL A 37 -7.28 12.10 4.11
C VAL A 37 -7.63 12.31 2.63
N GLY A 38 -6.68 12.04 1.73
CA GLY A 38 -6.91 11.91 0.29
C GLY A 38 -7.16 10.44 -0.05
N CYS A 39 -8.36 10.09 -0.47
CA CYS A 39 -8.80 8.73 -0.76
C CYS A 39 -9.04 8.55 -2.26
N LEU A 40 -8.20 7.76 -2.91
CA LEU A 40 -8.28 7.46 -4.34
C LEU A 40 -8.61 6.00 -4.59
N ASP A 41 -9.58 5.72 -5.45
CA ASP A 41 -9.96 4.36 -5.86
C ASP A 41 -10.73 4.41 -7.19
N VAL A 42 -10.85 3.31 -7.89
CA VAL A 42 -11.72 3.19 -9.08
C VAL A 42 -13.18 2.95 -8.70
N ASN A 43 -13.45 2.48 -7.50
CA ASN A 43 -14.79 2.13 -7.00
C ASN A 43 -15.48 3.35 -6.36
N GLU A 44 -16.12 4.16 -7.20
CA GLU A 44 -16.81 5.38 -6.76
C GLU A 44 -17.90 5.13 -5.69
N PRO A 45 -18.81 4.12 -5.82
CA PRO A 45 -19.78 3.82 -4.77
C PRO A 45 -19.17 3.50 -3.41
N ALA A 46 -18.07 2.74 -3.38
CA ALA A 46 -17.39 2.41 -2.14
C ALA A 46 -16.65 3.61 -1.54
N LEU A 47 -16.07 4.49 -2.37
CA LEU A 47 -15.52 5.78 -1.91
C LEU A 47 -16.60 6.69 -1.31
N HIS A 48 -17.77 6.72 -1.92
CA HIS A 48 -18.90 7.50 -1.39
C HIS A 48 -19.36 6.96 -0.02
N SER A 49 -19.42 5.65 0.15
CA SER A 49 -19.67 5.02 1.46
C SER A 49 -18.62 5.43 2.48
N LEU A 50 -17.33 5.32 2.14
CA LEU A 50 -16.24 5.73 3.03
C LEU A 50 -16.33 7.21 3.42
N ARG A 51 -16.58 8.10 2.46
CA ARG A 51 -16.77 9.53 2.72
C ARG A 51 -17.86 9.79 3.74
N ASN A 52 -19.01 9.11 3.61
CA ASN A 52 -20.13 9.27 4.55
C ASN A 52 -19.76 8.77 5.95
N GLU A 53 -19.06 7.66 6.06
CA GLU A 53 -18.57 7.13 7.35
C GLU A 53 -17.59 8.08 8.04
N LEU A 54 -16.75 8.77 7.27
CA LEU A 54 -15.77 9.73 7.79
C LEU A 54 -16.34 11.14 8.00
N GLY A 55 -17.66 11.31 7.91
CA GLY A 55 -18.34 12.60 8.17
C GLY A 55 -18.21 13.64 7.07
N GLY A 56 -17.77 13.26 5.87
CA GLY A 56 -17.91 14.04 4.62
C GLY A 56 -16.99 15.25 4.43
N GLN A 57 -16.47 15.86 5.49
CA GLN A 57 -15.75 17.15 5.41
C GLN A 57 -14.23 17.04 5.61
N SER A 58 -13.70 15.87 5.98
CA SER A 58 -12.32 15.72 6.45
C SER A 58 -11.32 15.30 5.39
N GLY A 59 -11.65 15.31 4.10
CA GLY A 59 -10.73 14.79 3.09
C GLY A 59 -11.15 15.02 1.63
N LEU A 60 -10.29 14.58 0.73
CA LEU A 60 -10.50 14.53 -0.71
C LEU A 60 -10.84 13.08 -1.12
N PHE A 61 -11.97 12.84 -1.77
CA PHE A 61 -12.39 11.52 -2.25
C PHE A 61 -12.59 11.59 -3.77
N ARG A 62 -11.80 10.85 -4.54
CA ARG A 62 -11.86 10.89 -6.00
C ARG A 62 -11.80 9.49 -6.61
N ALA A 63 -12.79 9.20 -7.44
CA ALA A 63 -12.75 8.04 -8.31
C ALA A 63 -11.72 8.29 -9.43
N VAL A 64 -10.66 7.49 -9.46
CA VAL A 64 -9.58 7.60 -10.45
C VAL A 64 -8.92 6.26 -10.67
N ASP A 65 -8.65 5.94 -11.93
CA ASP A 65 -7.75 4.84 -12.28
C ASP A 65 -6.29 5.31 -12.13
N VAL A 66 -5.55 4.66 -11.23
CA VAL A 66 -4.15 5.00 -10.97
C VAL A 66 -3.25 4.81 -12.20
N THR A 67 -3.69 4.08 -13.23
CA THR A 67 -2.97 3.90 -14.50
C THR A 67 -3.17 5.08 -15.46
N ASP A 68 -4.19 5.91 -15.26
CA ASP A 68 -4.38 7.16 -16.00
C ASP A 68 -3.56 8.29 -15.37
N ARG A 69 -2.36 8.50 -15.90
CA ARG A 69 -1.42 9.52 -15.40
C ARG A 69 -1.97 10.94 -15.43
N THR A 70 -2.80 11.25 -16.44
CA THR A 70 -3.36 12.60 -16.60
C THR A 70 -4.43 12.86 -15.55
N ALA A 71 -5.36 11.92 -15.38
CA ALA A 71 -6.39 12.01 -14.35
C ALA A 71 -5.77 12.02 -12.94
N LEU A 72 -4.76 11.16 -12.71
CA LEU A 72 -4.04 11.09 -11.43
C LEU A 72 -3.36 12.43 -11.10
N GLN A 73 -2.66 13.05 -12.08
CA GLN A 73 -2.02 14.35 -11.87
C GLN A 73 -3.04 15.45 -11.54
N ALA A 74 -4.21 15.45 -12.18
CA ALA A 74 -5.27 16.42 -11.88
C ALA A 74 -5.74 16.29 -10.41
N VAL A 75 -5.94 15.06 -9.93
CA VAL A 75 -6.35 14.81 -8.55
C VAL A 75 -5.24 15.17 -7.54
N ILE A 76 -3.97 14.94 -7.87
CA ILE A 76 -2.85 15.37 -7.04
C ILE A 76 -2.78 16.90 -6.93
N ASN A 77 -3.08 17.63 -8.02
CA ASN A 77 -3.15 19.08 -7.99
C ASN A 77 -4.30 19.59 -7.10
N GLU A 78 -5.46 18.92 -7.12
CA GLU A 78 -6.57 19.23 -6.20
C GLU A 78 -6.16 18.98 -4.73
N PHE A 79 -5.47 17.86 -4.47
CA PHE A 79 -4.97 17.55 -3.14
C PHE A 79 -3.96 18.59 -2.67
N ALA A 80 -3.02 19.00 -3.53
CA ALA A 80 -2.04 20.03 -3.25
C ALA A 80 -2.70 21.36 -2.91
N ALA A 81 -3.74 21.76 -3.65
CA ALA A 81 -4.50 22.98 -3.36
C ALA A 81 -5.19 22.93 -1.98
N ALA A 82 -5.73 21.76 -1.61
CA ALA A 82 -6.39 21.57 -0.30
C ALA A 82 -5.41 21.59 0.86
N THR A 83 -4.16 21.08 0.68
CA THR A 83 -3.16 20.90 1.75
C THR A 83 -2.07 21.99 1.75
N GLY A 84 -2.22 23.05 0.95
CA GLY A 84 -1.19 24.09 0.84
C GLY A 84 0.11 23.59 0.24
N GLY A 85 0.07 22.57 -0.64
CA GLY A 85 1.23 22.00 -1.32
C GLY A 85 2.02 20.99 -0.48
N LYS A 86 1.46 20.46 0.60
CA LYS A 86 2.12 19.55 1.54
C LYS A 86 1.51 18.15 1.48
N LEU A 87 2.34 17.13 1.79
CA LEU A 87 1.94 15.74 1.95
C LEU A 87 2.85 15.08 2.98
N ASP A 88 2.31 14.72 4.15
CA ASP A 88 3.06 14.07 5.23
C ASP A 88 3.28 12.58 4.95
N LEU A 89 2.26 11.90 4.40
CA LEU A 89 2.33 10.48 4.10
C LEU A 89 1.69 10.17 2.74
N LEU A 90 2.49 9.69 1.79
CA LEU A 90 1.99 8.98 0.62
C LEU A 90 1.86 7.49 0.95
N PHE A 91 0.65 6.94 0.90
CA PHE A 91 0.43 5.51 1.00
C PHE A 91 0.04 4.92 -0.37
N ASN A 92 1.04 4.46 -1.12
CA ASN A 92 0.92 3.80 -2.41
C ASN A 92 0.48 2.34 -2.18
N ASN A 93 -0.84 2.11 -2.16
CA ASN A 93 -1.43 0.85 -1.72
C ASN A 93 -2.25 0.14 -2.80
N ALA A 94 -2.76 0.84 -3.82
CA ALA A 94 -3.54 0.21 -4.89
C ALA A 94 -2.82 -0.98 -5.50
N GLY A 95 -3.55 -2.07 -5.69
CA GLY A 95 -3.00 -3.28 -6.28
C GLY A 95 -4.08 -4.28 -6.64
N ILE A 96 -3.77 -5.13 -7.60
CA ILE A 96 -4.60 -6.24 -8.04
C ILE A 96 -3.80 -7.54 -8.08
N GLU A 97 -4.48 -8.67 -7.98
CA GLU A 97 -3.88 -9.98 -8.20
C GLU A 97 -4.70 -10.80 -9.19
N ALA A 98 -4.07 -11.79 -9.80
CA ALA A 98 -4.74 -12.87 -10.51
C ALA A 98 -4.04 -14.17 -10.15
N LYS A 99 -4.82 -15.14 -9.65
CA LYS A 99 -4.35 -16.47 -9.31
C LYS A 99 -4.35 -17.36 -10.56
N GLY A 100 -3.36 -18.21 -10.70
CA GLY A 100 -3.28 -19.19 -11.78
C GLY A 100 -1.86 -19.61 -12.09
N ARG A 101 -1.73 -20.69 -12.88
CA ARG A 101 -0.43 -21.15 -13.38
C ARG A 101 0.11 -20.15 -14.39
N PHE A 102 1.39 -19.81 -14.32
CA PHE A 102 2.00 -18.77 -15.16
C PHE A 102 1.84 -19.06 -16.66
N GLU A 103 2.01 -20.31 -17.09
CA GLU A 103 1.89 -20.71 -18.48
C GLU A 103 0.47 -20.59 -19.05
N ALA A 104 -0.54 -20.51 -18.20
CA ALA A 104 -1.94 -20.36 -18.60
C ALA A 104 -2.50 -18.95 -18.37
N MET A 105 -1.69 -18.03 -17.84
CA MET A 105 -2.16 -16.66 -17.53
C MET A 105 -2.30 -15.84 -18.82
N PRO A 106 -3.46 -15.26 -19.12
CA PRO A 106 -3.64 -14.38 -20.27
C PRO A 106 -2.71 -13.17 -20.18
N TRP A 107 -2.11 -12.79 -21.32
CA TRP A 107 -1.11 -11.72 -21.37
C TRP A 107 -1.66 -10.35 -20.93
N ASP A 108 -2.92 -10.06 -21.25
CA ASP A 108 -3.61 -8.86 -20.81
C ASP A 108 -3.70 -8.75 -19.27
N LYS A 109 -3.87 -9.88 -18.58
CA LYS A 109 -3.82 -9.94 -17.11
C LYS A 109 -2.42 -9.68 -16.57
N VAL A 110 -1.38 -10.22 -17.22
CA VAL A 110 0.02 -9.92 -16.86
C VAL A 110 0.27 -8.42 -16.95
N VAL A 111 -0.10 -7.81 -18.08
CA VAL A 111 0.08 -6.37 -18.33
C VAL A 111 -0.72 -5.53 -17.30
N ALA A 112 -1.96 -5.90 -17.01
CA ALA A 112 -2.78 -5.18 -16.05
C ALA A 112 -2.16 -5.20 -14.64
N ILE A 113 -1.67 -6.36 -14.17
CA ILE A 113 -1.02 -6.47 -12.85
C ILE A 113 0.24 -5.60 -12.79
N VAL A 114 1.08 -5.63 -13.82
CA VAL A 114 2.30 -4.80 -13.86
C VAL A 114 1.96 -3.31 -13.89
N ASN A 115 0.99 -2.91 -14.70
CA ASN A 115 0.58 -1.51 -14.81
C ASN A 115 0.05 -0.97 -13.48
N VAL A 116 -0.86 -1.68 -12.82
CA VAL A 116 -1.46 -1.22 -11.56
C VAL A 116 -0.46 -1.31 -10.41
N ASN A 117 0.17 -2.48 -10.21
CA ASN A 117 0.96 -2.72 -9.01
C ASN A 117 2.34 -2.04 -9.02
N LEU A 118 2.89 -1.75 -10.20
CA LEU A 118 4.25 -1.24 -10.33
C LEU A 118 4.31 0.11 -11.04
N LEU A 119 3.88 0.19 -12.30
CA LEU A 119 4.07 1.40 -13.10
C LEU A 119 3.23 2.57 -12.57
N ALA A 120 1.98 2.31 -12.17
CA ALA A 120 1.13 3.33 -11.56
C ALA A 120 1.72 3.83 -10.23
N GLY A 121 2.24 2.92 -9.38
CA GLY A 121 2.91 3.30 -8.15
C GLY A 121 4.14 4.18 -8.37
N MET A 122 4.99 3.85 -9.35
CA MET A 122 6.14 4.69 -9.71
C MET A 122 5.68 6.08 -10.21
N SER A 123 4.65 6.13 -11.05
CA SER A 123 4.08 7.39 -11.54
C SER A 123 3.51 8.25 -10.42
N LEU A 124 2.80 7.64 -9.47
CA LEU A 124 2.25 8.31 -8.29
C LEU A 124 3.35 8.91 -7.41
N ILE A 125 4.41 8.15 -7.13
CA ILE A 125 5.56 8.62 -6.33
C ILE A 125 6.20 9.84 -7.00
N GLN A 126 6.46 9.78 -8.32
CA GLN A 126 7.01 10.93 -9.07
C GLN A 126 6.11 12.16 -8.98
N ALA A 127 4.80 11.98 -9.13
CA ALA A 127 3.86 13.09 -9.12
C ALA A 127 3.69 13.71 -7.71
N CYS A 128 3.77 12.90 -6.64
CA CYS A 128 3.67 13.36 -5.25
C CYS A 128 5.00 13.88 -4.68
N LEU A 129 6.14 13.60 -5.32
CA LEU A 129 7.45 13.97 -4.78
C LEU A 129 7.63 15.46 -4.46
N PRO A 130 7.11 16.42 -5.26
CA PRO A 130 7.16 17.83 -4.89
C PRO A 130 6.50 18.15 -3.55
N LEU A 131 5.34 17.52 -3.26
CA LEU A 131 4.58 17.71 -2.02
C LEU A 131 5.31 17.08 -0.82
N LEU A 132 5.87 15.89 -1.00
CA LEU A 132 6.69 15.22 0.01
C LEU A 132 7.93 16.06 0.36
N LYS A 133 8.62 16.61 -0.64
CA LYS A 133 9.78 17.51 -0.44
C LYS A 133 9.42 18.81 0.27
N ALA A 134 8.20 19.29 0.15
CA ALA A 134 7.70 20.49 0.81
C ALA A 134 7.27 20.25 2.27
N THR A 135 7.40 19.01 2.76
CA THR A 135 6.91 18.58 4.08
C THR A 135 8.03 17.92 4.86
N ASP A 136 8.45 18.54 5.96
CA ASP A 136 9.51 18.01 6.81
C ASP A 136 9.12 16.66 7.42
N GLY A 137 10.03 15.69 7.34
CA GLY A 137 9.80 14.35 7.89
C GLY A 137 8.75 13.51 7.17
N SER A 138 8.38 13.91 5.95
CA SER A 138 7.39 13.17 5.14
C SER A 138 7.82 11.72 4.87
N LEU A 139 6.84 10.86 4.60
CA LEU A 139 7.04 9.44 4.31
C LEU A 139 6.38 9.03 2.99
N CYS A 140 7.16 8.43 2.10
CA CYS A 140 6.66 7.67 0.96
C CYS A 140 6.60 6.19 1.34
N LEU A 141 5.39 5.66 1.54
CA LEU A 141 5.15 4.28 1.97
C LEU A 141 4.45 3.49 0.87
N SER A 142 4.96 2.30 0.55
CA SER A 142 4.35 1.41 -0.44
C SER A 142 3.91 0.09 0.16
N THR A 143 2.83 -0.49 -0.36
CA THR A 143 2.40 -1.84 -0.01
C THR A 143 3.14 -2.86 -0.87
N SER A 144 4.14 -3.52 -0.27
CA SER A 144 4.78 -4.72 -0.81
C SER A 144 3.95 -5.97 -0.43
N SER A 145 4.54 -7.07 -0.04
CA SER A 145 3.85 -8.31 0.37
C SER A 145 4.84 -9.32 0.94
N ALA A 146 4.38 -10.28 1.72
CA ALA A 146 5.15 -11.51 2.01
C ALA A 146 5.58 -12.24 0.73
N SER A 147 4.86 -12.06 -0.38
CA SER A 147 5.25 -12.56 -1.72
C SER A 147 6.49 -11.88 -2.30
N ALA A 148 7.02 -10.82 -1.67
CA ALA A 148 8.30 -10.19 -1.99
C ALA A 148 9.46 -10.75 -1.15
N ILE A 149 9.20 -11.68 -0.25
CA ILE A 149 10.21 -12.43 0.50
C ILE A 149 10.59 -13.67 -0.32
N PHE A 150 9.59 -14.45 -0.73
CA PHE A 150 9.75 -15.56 -1.63
C PHE A 150 8.54 -15.67 -2.54
N GLY A 151 8.76 -15.80 -3.86
CA GLY A 151 7.69 -15.82 -4.85
C GLY A 151 6.68 -16.94 -4.58
N THR A 152 5.39 -16.63 -4.67
CA THR A 152 4.31 -17.56 -4.39
C THR A 152 3.87 -18.25 -5.66
N ALA A 153 3.88 -19.59 -5.68
CA ALA A 153 3.35 -20.37 -6.80
C ALA A 153 1.86 -20.03 -7.03
N GLY A 154 1.49 -19.87 -8.29
CA GLY A 154 0.15 -19.39 -8.66
C GLY A 154 -0.05 -17.88 -8.56
N LEU A 155 0.94 -17.13 -8.09
CA LEU A 155 0.96 -15.66 -8.01
C LEU A 155 2.26 -15.08 -8.61
N ALA A 156 2.85 -15.71 -9.63
CA ALA A 156 4.17 -15.37 -10.13
C ALA A 156 4.30 -13.90 -10.55
N VAL A 157 3.35 -13.38 -11.35
CA VAL A 157 3.37 -11.98 -11.81
C VAL A 157 3.18 -11.01 -10.64
N TYR A 158 2.22 -11.30 -9.74
CA TYR A 158 2.01 -10.51 -8.53
C TYR A 158 3.29 -10.48 -7.68
N SER A 159 3.89 -11.64 -7.41
CA SER A 159 5.14 -11.73 -6.66
C SER A 159 6.27 -10.93 -7.29
N ALA A 160 6.41 -10.96 -8.62
CA ALA A 160 7.39 -10.17 -9.33
C ALA A 160 7.18 -8.66 -9.10
N THR A 161 5.93 -8.17 -9.18
CA THR A 161 5.64 -6.76 -8.91
C THR A 161 5.93 -6.36 -7.47
N LYS A 162 5.65 -7.24 -6.49
CA LYS A 162 5.91 -6.96 -5.07
C LYS A 162 7.40 -6.98 -4.71
N HIS A 163 8.20 -7.86 -5.34
CA HIS A 163 9.67 -7.79 -5.27
C HIS A 163 10.20 -6.49 -5.88
N ALA A 164 9.66 -6.07 -7.02
CA ALA A 164 10.04 -4.82 -7.66
C ALA A 164 9.75 -3.60 -6.76
N ILE A 165 8.61 -3.58 -6.04
CA ILE A 165 8.30 -2.53 -5.06
C ILE A 165 9.30 -2.54 -3.90
N LYS A 166 9.69 -3.71 -3.36
CA LYS A 166 10.70 -3.82 -2.31
C LYS A 166 12.03 -3.21 -2.77
N GLY A 167 12.54 -3.62 -3.94
CA GLY A 167 13.78 -3.07 -4.51
C GLY A 167 13.69 -1.57 -4.84
N LEU A 168 12.52 -1.09 -5.31
CA LEU A 168 12.27 0.34 -5.52
C LEU A 168 12.36 1.12 -4.21
N THR A 169 11.73 0.59 -3.14
CA THR A 169 11.78 1.18 -1.79
C THR A 169 13.22 1.35 -1.31
N GLU A 170 14.04 0.31 -1.43
CA GLU A 170 15.46 0.32 -1.04
C GLU A 170 16.24 1.41 -1.79
N ALA A 171 16.06 1.50 -3.11
CA ALA A 171 16.73 2.50 -3.94
C ALA A 171 16.29 3.92 -3.57
N LEU A 172 14.98 4.16 -3.51
CA LEU A 172 14.42 5.48 -3.21
C LEU A 172 14.71 5.93 -1.76
N ALA A 173 14.87 5.02 -0.80
CA ALA A 173 15.27 5.37 0.55
C ALA A 173 16.65 6.04 0.59
N VAL A 174 17.53 5.67 -0.32
CA VAL A 174 18.85 6.31 -0.48
C VAL A 174 18.73 7.63 -1.24
N GLU A 175 18.05 7.62 -2.39
CA GLU A 175 17.93 8.81 -3.26
C GLU A 175 17.17 9.95 -2.57
N PHE A 176 16.06 9.66 -1.89
CA PHE A 176 15.20 10.70 -1.30
C PHE A 176 15.70 11.23 0.04
N LYS A 177 16.69 10.58 0.64
CA LYS A 177 17.31 11.05 1.89
C LYS A 177 17.87 12.46 1.77
N ALA A 178 18.46 12.80 0.60
CA ALA A 178 18.96 14.14 0.31
C ALA A 178 17.87 15.22 0.29
N HIS A 179 16.61 14.82 0.20
CA HIS A 179 15.44 15.71 0.20
C HIS A 179 14.68 15.73 1.53
N GLY A 180 15.16 15.02 2.56
CA GLY A 180 14.47 14.89 3.83
C GLY A 180 13.21 13.98 3.78
N VAL A 181 12.98 13.28 2.67
CA VAL A 181 11.83 12.36 2.48
C VAL A 181 12.24 10.95 2.91
N ARG A 182 11.51 10.39 3.87
CA ARG A 182 11.66 8.98 4.26
C ARG A 182 10.96 8.08 3.26
N VAL A 183 11.48 6.89 3.05
CA VAL A 183 10.87 5.88 2.18
C VAL A 183 10.84 4.55 2.92
N ALA A 184 9.72 3.84 2.87
CA ALA A 184 9.55 2.53 3.47
C ALA A 184 8.50 1.70 2.71
N ASP A 185 8.40 0.43 3.04
CA ASP A 185 7.28 -0.41 2.62
C ASP A 185 6.70 -1.23 3.79
N VAL A 186 5.43 -1.61 3.63
CA VAL A 186 4.83 -2.64 4.47
C VAL A 186 4.78 -3.96 3.70
N LEU A 187 5.10 -5.06 4.38
CA LEU A 187 5.07 -6.41 3.83
C LEU A 187 3.98 -7.23 4.55
N PRO A 188 2.72 -7.09 4.14
CA PRO A 188 1.64 -7.87 4.72
C PRO A 188 1.78 -9.36 4.37
N GLY A 189 1.43 -10.22 5.34
CA GLY A 189 1.08 -11.60 5.08
C GLY A 189 -0.31 -11.72 4.46
N ILE A 190 -1.10 -12.67 4.93
CA ILE A 190 -2.47 -12.89 4.44
C ILE A 190 -3.40 -11.94 5.18
N VAL A 191 -4.09 -11.07 4.45
CA VAL A 191 -5.00 -10.06 5.02
C VAL A 191 -6.43 -10.30 4.57
N ASP A 192 -7.36 -10.21 5.49
CA ASP A 192 -8.80 -10.27 5.21
C ASP A 192 -9.25 -9.03 4.44
N THR A 193 -9.26 -9.15 3.13
CA THR A 193 -9.67 -8.11 2.18
C THR A 193 -10.52 -8.73 1.08
N GLY A 194 -11.11 -7.91 0.22
CA GLY A 194 -11.85 -8.39 -0.95
C GLY A 194 -11.04 -9.23 -1.96
N MET A 195 -9.71 -9.29 -1.82
CA MET A 195 -8.86 -10.18 -2.62
C MET A 195 -8.91 -11.63 -2.13
N LEU A 196 -9.31 -11.87 -0.88
CA LEU A 196 -9.36 -13.19 -0.27
C LEU A 196 -10.80 -13.71 -0.25
N SER A 197 -11.07 -14.81 -0.97
CA SER A 197 -12.41 -15.41 -0.97
C SER A 197 -12.73 -16.06 0.37
N GLU A 198 -14.03 -16.13 0.73
CA GLU A 198 -14.49 -16.82 1.95
C GLU A 198 -14.06 -18.31 1.96
N LYS A 199 -14.02 -18.95 0.78
CA LYS A 199 -13.55 -20.33 0.65
C LYS A 199 -12.06 -20.45 0.99
N ASP A 200 -11.24 -19.48 0.54
CA ASP A 200 -9.82 -19.48 0.85
C ASP A 200 -9.59 -19.21 2.34
N LYS A 201 -10.33 -18.25 2.93
CA LYS A 201 -10.24 -17.94 4.37
C LYS A 201 -10.50 -19.17 5.25
N ALA A 202 -11.51 -19.98 4.92
CA ALA A 202 -11.86 -21.17 5.68
C ALA A 202 -10.76 -22.25 5.69
N GLN A 203 -9.80 -22.18 4.77
CA GLN A 203 -8.69 -23.13 4.64
C GLN A 203 -7.35 -22.60 5.22
N LEU A 204 -7.32 -21.34 5.63
CA LEU A 204 -6.12 -20.70 6.13
C LEU A 204 -5.98 -20.88 7.65
N PRO A 205 -4.75 -20.92 8.17
CA PRO A 205 -4.53 -21.04 9.60
C PRO A 205 -4.99 -19.78 10.34
N THR A 206 -5.45 -19.97 11.56
CA THR A 206 -5.83 -18.89 12.49
C THR A 206 -4.66 -18.42 13.35
N GLU A 207 -3.56 -19.17 13.36
CA GLU A 207 -2.37 -18.91 14.17
C GLU A 207 -1.08 -19.00 13.33
N GLY A 208 0.03 -18.52 13.88
CA GLY A 208 1.35 -18.56 13.25
C GLY A 208 1.52 -17.51 12.14
N MET A 209 2.61 -17.63 11.41
CA MET A 209 3.04 -16.66 10.41
C MET A 209 2.05 -16.51 9.24
N LEU A 210 1.28 -17.56 8.94
CA LEU A 210 0.29 -17.60 7.84
C LEU A 210 -1.13 -17.29 8.28
N ARG A 211 -1.34 -16.85 9.53
CA ARG A 211 -2.68 -16.47 10.00
C ARG A 211 -3.27 -15.35 9.16
N VAL A 212 -4.58 -15.39 9.01
CA VAL A 212 -5.31 -14.29 8.37
C VAL A 212 -5.35 -13.10 9.33
N LEU A 213 -4.91 -11.96 8.85
CA LEU A 213 -4.88 -10.71 9.61
C LEU A 213 -6.06 -9.82 9.24
N PRO A 214 -6.64 -9.08 10.20
CA PRO A 214 -7.59 -8.02 9.86
C PRO A 214 -6.86 -6.87 9.17
N ALA A 215 -7.54 -6.18 8.24
CA ALA A 215 -6.99 -5.01 7.56
C ALA A 215 -6.52 -3.91 8.53
N GLN A 216 -7.16 -3.82 9.72
CA GLN A 216 -6.77 -2.89 10.79
C GLN A 216 -5.34 -3.11 11.27
N ALA A 217 -4.87 -4.35 11.37
CA ALA A 217 -3.49 -4.64 11.78
C ALA A 217 -2.45 -4.03 10.83
N ILE A 218 -2.78 -3.95 9.53
CA ILE A 218 -1.91 -3.29 8.55
C ILE A 218 -2.04 -1.76 8.67
N ALA A 219 -3.24 -1.22 8.90
CA ALA A 219 -3.42 0.20 9.15
C ALA A 219 -2.63 0.68 10.38
N ASP A 220 -2.61 -0.11 11.45
CA ASP A 220 -1.82 0.16 12.66
C ASP A 220 -0.31 0.11 12.34
N THR A 221 0.11 -0.79 11.45
CA THR A 221 1.50 -0.86 10.96
C THR A 221 1.87 0.36 10.13
N VAL A 222 0.97 0.87 9.28
CA VAL A 222 1.15 2.14 8.53
C VAL A 222 1.33 3.31 9.48
N TRP A 223 0.51 3.38 10.53
CA TRP A 223 0.63 4.40 11.58
C TRP A 223 1.99 4.32 12.29
N ALA A 224 2.39 3.12 12.69
CA ALA A 224 3.70 2.89 13.31
C ALA A 224 4.86 3.23 12.37
N ALA A 225 4.72 2.99 11.05
CA ALA A 225 5.73 3.33 10.05
C ALA A 225 5.91 4.84 9.93
N TYR A 226 4.83 5.62 10.01
CA TYR A 226 4.93 7.07 10.01
C TYR A 226 5.71 7.59 11.23
N ALA A 227 5.51 6.99 12.40
CA ALA A 227 6.20 7.37 13.64
C ALA A 227 7.64 6.79 13.75
N GLY A 228 7.99 5.79 12.95
CA GLY A 228 9.26 5.05 13.04
C GLY A 228 10.21 5.32 11.87
N ASP A 229 11.34 4.59 11.83
CA ASP A 229 12.41 4.77 10.85
C ASP A 229 12.84 3.46 10.14
N ARG A 230 12.09 2.37 10.32
CA ARG A 230 12.40 1.10 9.64
C ARG A 230 12.16 1.22 8.14
N LEU A 231 12.99 0.56 7.35
CA LEU A 231 12.83 0.48 5.89
C LEU A 231 11.69 -0.48 5.51
N HIS A 232 11.67 -1.67 6.13
CA HIS A 232 10.68 -2.72 5.88
C HIS A 232 9.86 -2.99 7.13
N TRP A 233 8.52 -2.97 6.99
CA TRP A 233 7.55 -3.18 8.04
C TRP A 233 6.79 -4.48 7.80
N TYR A 234 7.17 -5.53 8.50
CA TYR A 234 6.58 -6.87 8.36
C TYR A 234 5.35 -7.03 9.26
N MET A 235 4.27 -7.56 8.70
CA MET A 235 3.09 -7.93 9.45
C MET A 235 2.49 -9.24 8.91
N PRO A 236 2.56 -10.33 9.68
CA PRO A 236 3.06 -10.40 11.06
C PRO A 236 4.59 -10.28 11.13
N SER A 237 5.09 -9.90 12.31
CA SER A 237 6.53 -9.58 12.51
C SER A 237 7.45 -10.77 12.24
N GLU A 238 6.96 -12.00 12.38
CA GLU A 238 7.68 -13.25 12.10
C GLU A 238 8.20 -13.34 10.65
N LEU A 239 7.56 -12.59 9.74
CA LEU A 239 8.02 -12.50 8.34
C LEU A 239 9.42 -11.89 8.20
N SER A 240 9.87 -11.08 9.18
CA SER A 240 11.23 -10.51 9.19
C SER A 240 12.28 -11.61 9.28
N ASP A 241 12.11 -12.56 10.20
CA ASP A 241 13.04 -13.68 10.38
C ASP A 241 13.00 -14.61 9.16
N TYR A 242 11.82 -14.80 8.60
CA TYR A 242 11.65 -15.58 7.37
C TYR A 242 12.37 -14.93 6.18
N ASP A 243 12.35 -13.60 6.03
CA ASP A 243 13.09 -12.90 4.97
C ASP A 243 14.60 -13.10 5.10
N VAL A 244 15.14 -13.02 6.31
CA VAL A 244 16.55 -13.32 6.59
C VAL A 244 16.90 -14.77 6.25
N GLU A 245 16.04 -15.72 6.60
CA GLU A 245 16.26 -17.14 6.32
C GLU A 245 16.25 -17.41 4.81
N VAL A 246 15.25 -16.90 4.09
CA VAL A 246 15.11 -17.06 2.63
C VAL A 246 16.29 -16.45 1.90
N THR A 247 16.74 -15.27 2.30
CA THR A 247 17.91 -14.60 1.70
C THR A 247 19.17 -15.44 1.84
N ARG A 248 19.32 -16.14 2.98
CA ARG A 248 20.49 -17.00 3.25
C ARG A 248 20.44 -18.37 2.55
N ARG A 249 19.22 -18.92 2.39
CA ARG A 249 19.01 -20.30 1.90
C ARG A 249 17.77 -20.40 1.00
N PRO A 250 17.78 -19.75 -0.19
CA PRO A 250 16.61 -19.73 -1.07
C PRO A 250 16.21 -21.13 -1.58
N GLU A 251 17.18 -22.04 -1.74
CA GLU A 251 16.90 -23.42 -2.17
C GLU A 251 16.12 -24.17 -1.08
N ALA A 252 16.44 -23.98 0.19
CA ALA A 252 15.72 -24.62 1.30
C ALA A 252 14.27 -24.11 1.39
N ALA A 253 14.03 -22.81 1.10
CA ALA A 253 12.68 -22.24 1.01
C ALA A 253 11.91 -22.87 -0.15
N ARG A 254 12.54 -23.01 -1.34
CA ARG A 254 11.94 -23.70 -2.49
C ARG A 254 11.54 -25.14 -2.14
N ASP A 255 12.46 -25.90 -1.54
CA ASP A 255 12.26 -27.32 -1.27
C ASP A 255 11.15 -27.55 -0.23
N ARG A 256 11.04 -26.67 0.79
CA ARG A 256 9.90 -26.69 1.72
C ARG A 256 8.56 -26.46 0.98
N ARG A 257 8.51 -25.49 0.08
CA ARG A 257 7.29 -25.22 -0.70
C ARG A 257 6.91 -26.37 -1.62
N LEU A 258 7.87 -27.06 -2.21
CA LEU A 258 7.61 -28.27 -3.00
C LEU A 258 7.08 -29.42 -2.15
N ALA A 259 7.47 -29.50 -0.88
CA ALA A 259 6.95 -30.49 0.07
C ALA A 259 5.58 -30.10 0.70
N GLY A 260 4.95 -29.01 0.24
CA GLY A 260 3.67 -28.52 0.77
C GLY A 260 3.79 -27.68 2.04
N GLY A 261 5.02 -27.29 2.43
CA GLY A 261 5.30 -26.36 3.51
C GLY A 261 5.34 -24.89 3.04
N PHE A 262 5.47 -23.98 4.01
CA PHE A 262 5.68 -22.56 3.76
C PHE A 262 7.15 -22.18 3.94
#